data_8887f4ab0ca62d30b93a6daf0e7b7976
#
_entry.id   8887f4ab0ca62d30b93a6daf0e7b7976
#
_cell.length_a   1.000
_cell.length_b   1.000
_cell.length_c   1.000
_cell.angle_alpha   90.00
_cell.angle_beta   90.00
_cell.angle_gamma   90.00
#
_symmetry.space_group_name_H-M   'P 1'
#
loop_
_entity.id
_entity.type
_entity.pdbx_description
1 polymer ?
#
loop_
_entity_poly.entity_id
_entity_poly.type
_entity_poly.pdbx_seq_one_letter_code
_entity_poly.pdbx_strand_id
1 'polypeptide(L)'
;MVTKPHKGATIAIQPRIRKGAFFDAAWRHGCRKFSVYNRTYISSTFSDPTDEYWNVTKNVAIWPVMGERQIEINGKDAAKFVQFLTSRDMSKCAVNQCKYALITDQSGGIVCDPIILKLAHDRFWLSTSDCDLELWAKGVAVNSPFKDVAISDANVSVIQIQGPKSPNLVNDMFGEDVLDLKYYWHKTVIFQGNELQISRTGWSGEFGYELYLEDHEQGDALFDALLDTGKPYGAAPGAVNQTRRIESGILSWGVDMGIDENPYQVGLGRLVELENDNHFIGRAALEKIKDQQIEKTLVGLLVDGSPLEANESPWNLYSNGKNVGKLTSLSYLSLIHISEPTRHDQI
;
A
#
# COMPACT_ATOMS: atom_id res chain seq x y z
N MET A 1 -4.51 29.26 -3.80
CA MET A 1 -5.24 29.25 -5.08
C MET A 1 -5.70 27.84 -5.31
N VAL A 2 -7.01 27.59 -5.41
CA VAL A 2 -7.50 26.29 -5.86
C VAL A 2 -7.23 26.23 -7.35
N THR A 3 -6.32 25.37 -7.79
CA THR A 3 -6.08 25.16 -9.22
C THR A 3 -7.32 24.49 -9.83
N LYS A 4 -7.80 25.01 -10.95
CA LYS A 4 -8.91 24.37 -11.67
C LYS A 4 -8.46 23.01 -12.18
N PRO A 5 -9.27 21.94 -12.03
CA PRO A 5 -8.89 20.62 -12.51
C PRO A 5 -8.59 20.64 -14.02
N HIS A 6 -7.49 19.99 -14.40
CA HIS A 6 -7.05 19.89 -15.79
C HIS A 6 -7.90 18.84 -16.55
N LYS A 7 -9.17 19.18 -16.83
CA LYS A 7 -10.09 18.28 -17.54
C LYS A 7 -9.54 17.96 -18.94
N GLY A 8 -9.45 16.66 -19.25
CA GLY A 8 -9.01 16.18 -20.56
C GLY A 8 -7.49 15.98 -20.69
N ALA A 9 -6.70 16.16 -19.62
CA ALA A 9 -5.29 15.78 -19.65
C ALA A 9 -5.14 14.27 -19.89
N THR A 10 -4.15 13.88 -20.70
CA THR A 10 -3.85 12.49 -21.02
C THR A 10 -2.39 12.18 -20.69
N ILE A 11 -2.11 10.93 -20.30
CA ILE A 11 -0.74 10.45 -20.06
C ILE A 11 -0.27 9.72 -21.31
N ALA A 12 0.87 10.16 -21.89
CA ALA A 12 1.50 9.46 -23.00
C ALA A 12 2.16 8.16 -22.53
N ILE A 13 1.88 7.06 -23.25
CA ILE A 13 2.57 5.77 -23.01
C ILE A 13 3.97 5.86 -23.62
N GLN A 14 5.01 5.67 -22.79
CA GLN A 14 6.41 5.80 -23.22
C GLN A 14 7.36 4.94 -22.36
N PRO A 15 8.55 4.59 -22.87
CA PRO A 15 9.43 3.57 -22.26
C PRO A 15 9.95 3.90 -20.85
N ARG A 16 10.02 5.16 -20.46
CA ARG A 16 10.52 5.57 -19.12
C ARG A 16 9.57 5.22 -17.97
N ILE A 17 8.31 4.89 -18.29
CA ILE A 17 7.30 4.45 -17.33
C ILE A 17 6.97 3.01 -17.68
N ARG A 18 7.07 2.12 -16.71
CA ARG A 18 6.89 0.68 -16.93
C ARG A 18 5.41 0.32 -17.11
N LYS A 19 5.17 -0.64 -17.97
CA LYS A 19 3.95 -1.44 -17.93
C LYS A 19 4.22 -2.62 -16.98
N GLY A 20 3.39 -2.79 -15.96
CA GLY A 20 3.42 -4.01 -15.16
C GLY A 20 2.69 -5.16 -15.87
N ALA A 21 2.77 -6.36 -15.32
CA ALA A 21 2.23 -7.58 -15.92
C ALA A 21 0.74 -7.54 -16.28
N PHE A 22 -0.04 -6.72 -15.57
CA PHE A 22 -1.49 -6.64 -15.74
C PHE A 22 -1.97 -5.45 -16.58
N PHE A 23 -1.06 -4.67 -17.17
CA PHE A 23 -1.42 -3.44 -17.89
C PHE A 23 -2.33 -3.71 -19.09
N ASP A 24 -1.96 -4.68 -19.93
CA ASP A 24 -2.69 -4.99 -21.15
C ASP A 24 -4.03 -5.69 -20.83
N ALA A 25 -4.08 -6.56 -19.80
CA ALA A 25 -5.33 -7.11 -19.28
C ALA A 25 -6.25 -6.01 -18.75
N ALA A 26 -5.74 -5.11 -17.91
CA ALA A 26 -6.52 -3.98 -17.40
C ALA A 26 -7.13 -3.13 -18.52
N TRP A 27 -6.34 -2.88 -19.58
CA TRP A 27 -6.84 -2.18 -20.77
C TRP A 27 -7.96 -2.93 -21.48
N ARG A 28 -7.80 -4.25 -21.68
CA ARG A 28 -8.84 -5.11 -22.30
C ARG A 28 -10.14 -5.11 -21.48
N HIS A 29 -10.01 -5.13 -20.15
CA HIS A 29 -11.15 -5.13 -19.22
C HIS A 29 -11.72 -3.74 -18.91
N GLY A 30 -11.39 -2.72 -19.68
CA GLY A 30 -12.09 -1.43 -19.66
C GLY A 30 -11.38 -0.28 -18.94
N CYS A 31 -10.21 -0.49 -18.35
CA CYS A 31 -9.44 0.62 -17.78
C CYS A 31 -9.04 1.60 -18.90
N ARG A 32 -9.39 2.87 -18.74
CA ARG A 32 -9.05 3.94 -19.69
C ARG A 32 -8.32 5.11 -19.04
N LYS A 33 -8.22 5.10 -17.71
CA LYS A 33 -7.49 6.10 -16.94
C LYS A 33 -6.37 5.42 -16.16
N PHE A 34 -5.17 5.93 -16.33
CA PHE A 34 -3.99 5.47 -15.61
C PHE A 34 -3.34 6.66 -14.91
N SER A 35 -2.74 6.40 -13.78
CA SER A 35 -1.82 7.27 -13.07
C SER A 35 -0.41 6.67 -13.12
N VAL A 36 0.54 7.34 -12.50
CA VAL A 36 1.92 6.86 -12.35
C VAL A 36 2.22 6.70 -10.87
N TYR A 37 2.74 5.55 -10.52
CA TYR A 37 3.14 5.19 -9.16
C TYR A 37 4.44 4.39 -9.24
N ASN A 38 5.50 4.80 -8.56
CA ASN A 38 6.83 4.16 -8.66
C ASN A 38 7.31 3.97 -10.12
N ARG A 39 7.12 5.00 -10.98
CA ARG A 39 7.46 4.94 -12.41
C ARG A 39 6.78 3.78 -13.17
N THR A 40 5.62 3.34 -12.71
CA THR A 40 4.80 2.29 -13.34
C THR A 40 3.40 2.85 -13.58
N TYR A 41 2.79 2.48 -14.71
CA TYR A 41 1.39 2.79 -14.95
C TYR A 41 0.52 2.00 -13.98
N ILE A 42 -0.35 2.67 -13.25
CA ILE A 42 -1.32 2.05 -12.36
C ILE A 42 -2.74 2.43 -12.80
N SER A 43 -3.64 1.46 -12.78
CA SER A 43 -5.05 1.67 -13.11
C SER A 43 -5.70 2.65 -12.14
N SER A 44 -6.46 3.62 -12.65
CA SER A 44 -7.13 4.63 -11.82
C SER A 44 -8.64 4.44 -11.74
N THR A 45 -9.26 3.86 -12.77
CA THR A 45 -10.70 3.53 -12.76
C THR A 45 -11.06 2.63 -13.93
N PHE A 46 -12.00 1.71 -13.70
CA PHE A 46 -12.59 0.85 -14.72
C PHE A 46 -14.05 1.21 -15.00
N SER A 47 -14.78 1.66 -13.98
CA SER A 47 -16.20 2.00 -14.03
C SER A 47 -16.50 3.28 -13.24
N ASP A 48 -17.76 3.49 -12.86
CA ASP A 48 -18.11 4.57 -11.93
C ASP A 48 -17.46 4.30 -10.55
N PRO A 49 -16.79 5.28 -9.93
CA PRO A 49 -16.15 5.11 -8.63
C PRO A 49 -17.09 4.65 -7.52
N THR A 50 -18.38 4.97 -7.60
CA THR A 50 -19.40 4.52 -6.65
C THR A 50 -19.68 3.02 -6.83
N ASP A 51 -19.74 2.54 -8.06
CA ASP A 51 -19.92 1.11 -8.36
C ASP A 51 -18.71 0.31 -7.90
N GLU A 52 -17.49 0.81 -8.14
CA GLU A 52 -16.26 0.18 -7.65
C GLU A 52 -16.21 0.14 -6.12
N TYR A 53 -16.67 1.20 -5.43
CA TYR A 53 -16.79 1.22 -3.97
C TYR A 53 -17.76 0.14 -3.46
N TRP A 54 -18.96 0.06 -4.03
CA TRP A 54 -19.93 -0.96 -3.62
C TRP A 54 -19.49 -2.37 -3.97
N ASN A 55 -18.72 -2.53 -5.04
CA ASN A 55 -18.18 -3.83 -5.38
C ASN A 55 -17.16 -4.33 -4.35
N VAL A 56 -16.20 -3.49 -3.94
CA VAL A 56 -15.22 -3.90 -2.94
C VAL A 56 -15.84 -4.14 -1.56
N THR A 57 -16.90 -3.43 -1.19
CA THR A 57 -17.56 -3.59 0.11
C THR A 57 -18.56 -4.75 0.18
N LYS A 58 -19.07 -5.23 -0.96
CA LYS A 58 -20.11 -6.27 -0.99
C LYS A 58 -19.69 -7.57 -1.69
N ASN A 59 -18.73 -7.52 -2.57
CA ASN A 59 -18.35 -8.61 -3.46
C ASN A 59 -16.82 -8.85 -3.44
N VAL A 60 -16.20 -8.83 -4.64
CA VAL A 60 -14.75 -8.95 -4.83
C VAL A 60 -14.29 -7.92 -5.86
N ALA A 61 -13.34 -7.11 -5.49
CA ALA A 61 -12.63 -6.23 -6.40
C ALA A 61 -11.26 -6.80 -6.75
N ILE A 62 -10.91 -6.80 -8.02
CA ILE A 62 -9.59 -7.21 -8.53
C ILE A 62 -8.84 -5.95 -8.92
N TRP A 63 -7.81 -5.60 -8.13
CA TRP A 63 -7.05 -4.34 -8.29
C TRP A 63 -5.63 -4.63 -8.77
N PRO A 64 -5.28 -4.30 -10.04
CA PRO A 64 -3.92 -4.43 -10.53
C PRO A 64 -3.06 -3.26 -9.98
N VAL A 65 -2.37 -3.50 -8.87
CA VAL A 65 -1.55 -2.51 -8.16
C VAL A 65 -0.07 -2.64 -8.53
N MET A 66 0.21 -2.75 -9.81
CA MET A 66 1.54 -2.99 -10.40
C MET A 66 2.63 -1.98 -10.00
N GLY A 67 2.23 -0.82 -9.49
CA GLY A 67 3.13 0.22 -9.01
C GLY A 67 3.72 -0.08 -7.62
N GLU A 68 3.16 -1.02 -6.88
CA GLU A 68 3.71 -1.50 -5.61
C GLU A 68 4.94 -2.38 -5.89
N ARG A 69 6.10 -1.73 -5.97
CA ARG A 69 7.36 -2.43 -6.25
C ARG A 69 7.82 -3.24 -5.03
N GLN A 70 8.41 -4.39 -5.31
CA GLN A 70 9.04 -5.22 -4.30
C GLN A 70 10.55 -4.97 -4.33
N ILE A 71 11.09 -4.28 -3.31
CA ILE A 71 12.54 -4.15 -3.17
C ILE A 71 13.05 -5.37 -2.42
N GLU A 72 13.80 -6.19 -3.12
CA GLU A 72 14.43 -7.37 -2.53
C GLU A 72 15.71 -6.98 -1.82
N ILE A 73 15.84 -7.45 -0.57
CA ILE A 73 17.05 -7.39 0.23
C ILE A 73 17.43 -8.82 0.60
N ASN A 74 18.58 -9.28 0.12
CA ASN A 74 19.07 -10.63 0.38
C ASN A 74 20.57 -10.64 0.74
N GLY A 75 21.03 -11.75 1.33
CA GLY A 75 22.40 -11.96 1.78
C GLY A 75 22.51 -12.22 3.28
N LYS A 76 23.70 -12.65 3.73
CA LYS A 76 23.90 -13.06 5.13
C LYS A 76 23.63 -11.93 6.15
N ASP A 77 23.79 -10.68 5.74
CA ASP A 77 23.52 -9.53 6.60
C ASP A 77 22.12 -8.93 6.37
N ALA A 78 21.30 -9.48 5.47
CA ALA A 78 20.01 -8.92 5.08
C ALA A 78 19.08 -8.67 6.28
N ALA A 79 18.95 -9.63 7.20
CA ALA A 79 18.07 -9.48 8.36
C ALA A 79 18.51 -8.32 9.28
N LYS A 80 19.82 -8.14 9.47
CA LYS A 80 20.37 -7.03 10.26
C LYS A 80 20.20 -5.70 9.54
N PHE A 81 20.39 -5.71 8.22
CA PHE A 81 20.23 -4.51 7.41
C PHE A 81 18.76 -4.06 7.36
N VAL A 82 17.81 -4.98 7.19
CA VAL A 82 16.37 -4.67 7.25
C VAL A 82 16.02 -4.12 8.64
N GLN A 83 16.54 -4.70 9.73
CA GLN A 83 16.37 -4.14 11.08
C GLN A 83 16.95 -2.73 11.19
N PHE A 84 18.08 -2.45 10.58
CA PHE A 84 18.71 -1.14 10.60
C PHE A 84 17.92 -0.08 9.82
N LEU A 85 17.18 -0.49 8.79
CA LEU A 85 16.31 0.42 8.02
C LEU A 85 15.01 0.76 8.76
N THR A 86 14.48 -0.15 9.62
CA THR A 86 13.12 -0.03 10.13
C THR A 86 13.05 0.31 11.61
N SER A 87 12.07 1.12 12.00
CA SER A 87 11.78 1.45 13.39
C SER A 87 11.13 0.31 14.18
N ARG A 88 10.76 -0.78 13.50
CA ARG A 88 10.06 -1.92 14.09
C ARG A 88 11.01 -3.07 14.36
N ASP A 89 10.77 -3.83 15.43
CA ASP A 89 11.56 -5.02 15.75
C ASP A 89 11.29 -6.17 14.77
N MET A 90 12.24 -6.39 13.85
CA MET A 90 12.17 -7.43 12.84
C MET A 90 12.65 -8.78 13.34
N SER A 91 13.27 -8.87 14.53
CA SER A 91 13.66 -10.15 15.14
C SER A 91 12.44 -11.02 15.47
N LYS A 92 11.30 -10.37 15.75
CA LYS A 92 10.00 -11.02 16.02
C LYS A 92 9.21 -11.36 14.74
N CYS A 93 9.76 -11.13 13.55
CA CYS A 93 9.12 -11.49 12.28
C CYS A 93 9.54 -12.91 11.90
N ALA A 94 8.60 -13.83 11.87
CA ALA A 94 8.85 -15.21 11.41
C ALA A 94 9.00 -15.27 9.88
N VAL A 95 9.66 -16.31 9.36
CA VAL A 95 9.59 -16.63 7.92
C VAL A 95 8.12 -16.87 7.54
N ASN A 96 7.72 -16.42 6.36
CA ASN A 96 6.35 -16.37 5.86
C ASN A 96 5.42 -15.37 6.59
N GLN A 97 5.96 -14.50 7.44
CA GLN A 97 5.20 -13.40 8.04
C GLN A 97 5.49 -12.09 7.34
N CYS A 98 4.46 -11.23 7.27
CA CYS A 98 4.56 -9.84 6.84
C CYS A 98 4.54 -8.89 8.04
N LYS A 99 5.16 -7.71 7.91
CA LYS A 99 5.02 -6.61 8.86
C LYS A 99 4.89 -5.28 8.15
N TYR A 100 3.88 -4.51 8.51
CA TYR A 100 3.83 -3.09 8.18
C TYR A 100 4.83 -2.35 9.05
N ALA A 101 5.75 -1.62 8.45
CA ALA A 101 6.85 -0.97 9.15
C ALA A 101 7.10 0.43 8.59
N LEU A 102 7.82 1.24 9.34
CA LEU A 102 8.27 2.56 8.90
C LEU A 102 9.78 2.54 8.69
N ILE A 103 10.20 3.17 7.61
CA ILE A 103 11.59 3.49 7.34
C ILE A 103 11.72 5.00 7.53
N THR A 104 12.64 5.42 8.38
CA THR A 104 12.84 6.83 8.70
C THR A 104 14.22 7.30 8.32
N ASP A 105 14.36 8.61 8.10
CA ASP A 105 15.64 9.25 7.97
C ASP A 105 16.27 9.54 9.36
N GLN A 106 17.46 10.13 9.38
CA GLN A 106 18.16 10.46 10.61
C GLN A 106 17.45 11.52 11.47
N SER A 107 16.51 12.28 10.91
CA SER A 107 15.69 13.28 11.59
C SER A 107 14.38 12.70 12.14
N GLY A 108 14.06 11.46 11.81
CA GLY A 108 12.81 10.78 12.17
C GLY A 108 11.68 11.00 11.16
N GLY A 109 11.95 11.64 10.00
CA GLY A 109 11.00 11.78 8.90
C GLY A 109 10.72 10.45 8.20
N ILE A 110 9.48 10.24 7.75
CA ILE A 110 9.04 8.98 7.15
C ILE A 110 9.49 8.90 5.68
N VAL A 111 10.52 8.12 5.40
CA VAL A 111 11.03 7.86 4.04
C VAL A 111 10.10 6.94 3.28
N CYS A 112 9.57 5.92 3.94
CA CYS A 112 8.66 4.93 3.36
C CYS A 112 7.91 4.17 4.45
N ASP A 113 6.76 3.58 4.09
CA ASP A 113 5.92 2.77 4.98
C ASP A 113 5.63 1.38 4.39
N PRO A 114 6.66 0.57 4.10
CA PRO A 114 6.47 -0.69 3.39
C PRO A 114 5.76 -1.75 4.22
N ILE A 115 5.11 -2.68 3.53
CA ILE A 115 4.89 -4.01 4.05
C ILE A 115 6.14 -4.85 3.77
N ILE A 116 6.74 -5.43 4.80
CA ILE A 116 7.92 -6.27 4.71
C ILE A 116 7.49 -7.73 4.74
N LEU A 117 7.73 -8.47 3.67
CA LEU A 117 7.54 -9.90 3.57
C LEU A 117 8.87 -10.60 3.89
N LYS A 118 8.90 -11.46 4.89
CA LYS A 118 10.08 -12.29 5.19
C LYS A 118 9.99 -13.62 4.47
N LEU A 119 10.62 -13.71 3.33
CA LEU A 119 10.61 -14.91 2.46
C LEU A 119 11.50 -16.03 2.99
N ALA A 120 12.65 -15.64 3.56
CA ALA A 120 13.59 -16.55 4.20
C ALA A 120 14.32 -15.84 5.35
N HIS A 121 15.23 -16.51 6.03
CA HIS A 121 16.03 -15.90 7.10
C HIS A 121 16.90 -14.74 6.60
N ASP A 122 17.31 -14.81 5.34
CA ASP A 122 18.25 -13.91 4.66
C ASP A 122 17.67 -13.29 3.39
N ARG A 123 16.34 -13.37 3.18
CA ARG A 123 15.65 -12.82 2.00
C ARG A 123 14.33 -12.13 2.39
N PHE A 124 14.20 -10.88 1.97
CA PHE A 124 13.05 -10.02 2.29
C PHE A 124 12.57 -9.29 1.04
N TRP A 125 11.26 -9.12 0.91
CA TRP A 125 10.66 -8.14 0.02
C TRP A 125 10.09 -6.99 0.83
N LEU A 126 10.38 -5.77 0.40
CA LEU A 126 9.78 -4.55 0.92
C LEU A 126 8.82 -4.02 -0.15
N SER A 127 7.51 -4.21 0.07
CA SER A 127 6.44 -3.69 -0.78
C SER A 127 6.32 -2.18 -0.54
N THR A 128 6.75 -1.37 -1.51
CA THR A 128 6.95 0.06 -1.30
C THR A 128 5.72 0.89 -1.66
N SER A 129 5.50 1.95 -0.90
CA SER A 129 4.72 3.11 -1.33
C SER A 129 5.43 3.89 -2.45
N ASP A 130 4.85 5.00 -2.94
CA ASP A 130 5.42 5.80 -4.04
C ASP A 130 6.67 6.59 -3.60
N CYS A 131 7.76 5.88 -3.36
CA CYS A 131 9.01 6.44 -2.85
C CYS A 131 10.26 5.78 -3.47
N ASP A 132 11.41 6.46 -3.38
CA ASP A 132 12.68 5.96 -3.90
C ASP A 132 13.41 5.02 -2.92
N LEU A 133 12.69 4.04 -2.32
CA LEU A 133 13.23 3.15 -1.30
C LEU A 133 14.46 2.36 -1.78
N GLU A 134 14.48 1.91 -3.03
CA GLU A 134 15.63 1.20 -3.58
C GLU A 134 16.90 2.04 -3.53
N LEU A 135 16.81 3.30 -3.95
CA LEU A 135 17.96 4.23 -3.94
C LEU A 135 18.38 4.57 -2.52
N TRP A 136 17.39 4.78 -1.63
CA TRP A 136 17.65 5.00 -0.21
C TRP A 136 18.41 3.83 0.42
N ALA A 137 17.89 2.60 0.26
CA ALA A 137 18.51 1.40 0.81
C ALA A 137 19.93 1.16 0.26
N LYS A 138 20.13 1.34 -1.05
CA LYS A 138 21.47 1.27 -1.67
C LYS A 138 22.42 2.32 -1.11
N GLY A 139 21.96 3.56 -0.95
CA GLY A 139 22.75 4.65 -0.39
C GLY A 139 23.18 4.38 1.07
N VAL A 140 22.26 3.87 1.87
CA VAL A 140 22.52 3.46 3.26
C VAL A 140 23.52 2.29 3.32
N ALA A 141 23.37 1.30 2.45
CA ALA A 141 24.23 0.10 2.43
C ALA A 141 25.71 0.44 2.22
N VAL A 142 26.01 1.44 1.37
CA VAL A 142 27.41 1.88 1.08
C VAL A 142 28.20 2.18 2.33
N ASN A 143 27.59 2.88 3.28
CA ASN A 143 28.24 3.35 4.52
C ASN A 143 27.88 2.50 5.75
N SER A 144 27.12 1.40 5.56
CA SER A 144 26.73 0.52 6.64
C SER A 144 27.83 -0.50 7.01
N PRO A 145 27.79 -1.08 8.20
CA PRO A 145 28.68 -2.19 8.58
C PRO A 145 28.33 -3.51 7.90
N PHE A 146 27.16 -3.59 7.24
CA PHE A 146 26.65 -4.80 6.61
C PHE A 146 27.20 -4.93 5.19
N LYS A 147 28.03 -5.95 4.94
CA LYS A 147 28.78 -6.10 3.70
C LYS A 147 28.23 -7.17 2.76
N ASP A 148 27.51 -8.15 3.30
CA ASP A 148 26.88 -9.22 2.53
C ASP A 148 25.37 -8.94 2.40
N VAL A 149 25.05 -7.87 1.63
CA VAL A 149 23.68 -7.44 1.34
C VAL A 149 23.58 -7.08 -0.14
N ALA A 150 22.68 -7.74 -0.86
CA ALA A 150 22.27 -7.38 -2.20
C ALA A 150 20.89 -6.70 -2.17
N ILE A 151 20.74 -5.61 -2.92
CA ILE A 151 19.52 -4.81 -2.98
C ILE A 151 19.14 -4.61 -4.44
N SER A 152 17.93 -5.00 -4.80
CA SER A 152 17.43 -4.89 -6.18
C SER A 152 15.91 -4.74 -6.22
N ASP A 153 15.39 -4.25 -7.33
CA ASP A 153 13.98 -4.42 -7.69
C ASP A 153 13.75 -5.89 -8.06
N ALA A 154 12.86 -6.57 -7.36
CA ALA A 154 12.53 -7.97 -7.63
C ALA A 154 11.72 -8.15 -8.94
N ASN A 155 11.31 -7.05 -9.58
CA ASN A 155 10.50 -7.04 -10.80
C ASN A 155 9.19 -7.84 -10.68
N VAL A 156 8.52 -7.71 -9.55
CA VAL A 156 7.26 -8.39 -9.22
C VAL A 156 6.11 -7.45 -9.50
N SER A 157 5.05 -7.95 -10.13
CA SER A 157 3.77 -7.24 -10.26
C SER A 157 2.75 -7.75 -9.25
N VAL A 158 2.12 -6.83 -8.53
CA VAL A 158 1.13 -7.15 -7.49
C VAL A 158 -0.28 -6.95 -8.02
N ILE A 159 -1.17 -7.89 -7.67
CA ILE A 159 -2.61 -7.78 -7.87
C ILE A 159 -3.34 -8.08 -6.56
N GLN A 160 -4.27 -7.21 -6.18
CA GLN A 160 -5.06 -7.34 -4.97
C GLN A 160 -6.42 -7.97 -5.27
N ILE A 161 -6.87 -8.85 -4.39
CA ILE A 161 -8.18 -9.51 -4.40
C ILE A 161 -8.88 -9.08 -3.11
N GLN A 162 -9.73 -8.05 -3.17
CA GLN A 162 -10.26 -7.38 -1.99
C GLN A 162 -11.78 -7.49 -1.93
N GLY A 163 -12.32 -7.64 -0.72
CA GLY A 163 -13.76 -7.67 -0.46
C GLY A 163 -14.21 -8.91 0.31
N PRO A 164 -15.42 -8.90 0.88
CA PRO A 164 -15.89 -9.93 1.81
C PRO A 164 -16.01 -11.33 1.20
N LYS A 165 -16.12 -11.44 -0.13
CA LYS A 165 -16.18 -12.73 -0.84
C LYS A 165 -14.84 -13.18 -1.41
N SER A 166 -13.75 -12.45 -1.17
CA SER A 166 -12.40 -12.82 -1.63
C SER A 166 -11.94 -14.20 -1.15
N PRO A 167 -12.29 -14.70 0.08
CA PRO A 167 -11.94 -16.04 0.48
C PRO A 167 -12.51 -17.13 -0.44
N ASN A 168 -13.74 -16.96 -0.92
CA ASN A 168 -14.37 -17.91 -1.81
C ASN A 168 -13.62 -18.04 -3.15
N LEU A 169 -13.26 -16.88 -3.73
CA LEU A 169 -12.50 -16.84 -4.97
C LEU A 169 -11.13 -17.49 -4.79
N VAL A 170 -10.42 -17.14 -3.72
CA VAL A 170 -9.05 -17.68 -3.48
C VAL A 170 -9.11 -19.18 -3.21
N ASN A 171 -10.15 -19.67 -2.51
CA ASN A 171 -10.38 -21.09 -2.30
C ASN A 171 -10.56 -21.83 -3.63
N ASP A 172 -11.40 -21.31 -4.52
CA ASP A 172 -11.67 -21.95 -5.81
C ASP A 172 -10.44 -21.94 -6.72
N MET A 173 -9.54 -20.96 -6.59
CA MET A 173 -8.33 -20.88 -7.38
C MET A 173 -7.17 -21.71 -6.84
N PHE A 174 -6.99 -21.72 -5.52
CA PHE A 174 -5.76 -22.22 -4.89
C PHE A 174 -5.99 -23.30 -3.83
N GLY A 175 -7.26 -23.63 -3.54
CA GLY A 175 -7.63 -24.65 -2.56
C GLY A 175 -7.79 -24.12 -1.13
N GLU A 176 -8.34 -24.98 -0.28
CA GLU A 176 -8.77 -24.64 1.09
C GLU A 176 -7.62 -24.19 2.00
N ASP A 177 -6.41 -24.68 1.76
CA ASP A 177 -5.22 -24.35 2.55
C ASP A 177 -4.89 -22.84 2.62
N VAL A 178 -5.40 -22.04 1.66
CA VAL A 178 -5.18 -20.58 1.65
C VAL A 178 -6.07 -19.88 2.66
N LEU A 179 -7.20 -20.48 3.04
CA LEU A 179 -8.13 -19.90 4.01
C LEU A 179 -7.55 -19.79 5.43
N ASP A 180 -6.60 -20.68 5.77
CA ASP A 180 -5.90 -20.67 7.05
C ASP A 180 -4.83 -19.57 7.16
N LEU A 181 -4.60 -18.81 6.07
CA LEU A 181 -3.59 -17.76 6.04
C LEU A 181 -3.98 -16.61 7.00
N LYS A 182 -3.17 -16.41 8.03
CA LYS A 182 -3.40 -15.36 9.03
C LYS A 182 -3.14 -13.98 8.44
N TYR A 183 -3.80 -12.98 8.99
CA TYR A 183 -3.55 -11.57 8.63
C TYR A 183 -2.06 -11.22 8.82
N TYR A 184 -1.46 -10.56 7.84
CA TYR A 184 -0.02 -10.31 7.74
C TYR A 184 0.85 -11.57 7.69
N TRP A 185 0.37 -12.60 7.00
CA TRP A 185 1.16 -13.78 6.63
C TRP A 185 1.08 -14.00 5.13
N HIS A 186 2.06 -14.71 4.58
CA HIS A 186 2.10 -15.10 3.18
C HIS A 186 2.48 -16.58 3.05
N LYS A 187 2.18 -17.17 1.91
CA LYS A 187 2.59 -18.51 1.52
C LYS A 187 2.76 -18.60 0.01
N THR A 188 3.39 -19.65 -0.46
CA THR A 188 3.46 -19.98 -1.88
C THR A 188 2.20 -20.72 -2.30
N VAL A 189 1.66 -20.34 -3.47
CA VAL A 189 0.59 -21.04 -4.20
C VAL A 189 1.03 -21.30 -5.63
N ILE A 190 0.34 -22.17 -6.36
CA ILE A 190 0.67 -22.54 -7.73
C ILE A 190 -0.40 -22.02 -8.69
N PHE A 191 0.01 -21.33 -9.72
CA PHE A 191 -0.82 -20.93 -10.84
C PHE A 191 -0.20 -21.41 -12.15
N GLN A 192 -0.89 -22.27 -12.90
CA GLN A 192 -0.42 -22.85 -14.18
C GLN A 192 1.01 -23.42 -14.12
N GLY A 193 1.37 -24.05 -12.99
CA GLY A 193 2.65 -24.67 -12.78
C GLY A 193 3.76 -23.74 -12.25
N ASN A 194 3.50 -22.44 -12.12
CA ASN A 194 4.43 -21.46 -11.56
C ASN A 194 4.08 -21.07 -10.12
N GLU A 195 5.11 -20.85 -9.31
CA GLU A 195 4.98 -20.38 -7.95
C GLU A 195 4.61 -18.91 -7.89
N LEU A 196 3.62 -18.58 -7.06
CA LEU A 196 3.26 -17.21 -6.68
C LEU A 196 3.30 -17.08 -5.17
N GLN A 197 3.70 -15.93 -4.66
CA GLN A 197 3.42 -15.60 -3.28
C GLN A 197 1.99 -15.04 -3.16
N ILE A 198 1.24 -15.51 -2.16
CA ILE A 198 -0.02 -14.91 -1.74
C ILE A 198 0.11 -14.44 -0.31
N SER A 199 -0.25 -13.19 -0.03
CA SER A 199 -0.34 -12.67 1.33
C SER A 199 -1.77 -12.34 1.70
N ARG A 200 -2.06 -12.38 3.02
CA ARG A 200 -3.30 -11.85 3.55
C ARG A 200 -3.10 -10.42 4.01
N THR A 201 -3.01 -9.55 3.04
CA THR A 201 -2.81 -8.09 3.15
C THR A 201 -3.71 -7.38 2.15
N GLY A 202 -3.71 -6.05 2.16
CA GLY A 202 -4.47 -5.21 1.25
C GLY A 202 -4.59 -3.77 1.74
N TRP A 203 -5.03 -2.90 0.84
CA TRP A 203 -5.15 -1.46 1.11
C TRP A 203 -6.60 -0.95 1.02
N SER A 204 -7.56 -1.81 1.33
CA SER A 204 -9.00 -1.55 1.20
C SER A 204 -9.73 -1.41 2.54
N GLY A 205 -9.16 -1.90 3.63
CA GLY A 205 -9.87 -2.10 4.89
C GLY A 205 -10.92 -3.22 4.85
N GLU A 206 -11.03 -3.92 3.72
CA GLU A 206 -11.83 -5.12 3.58
C GLU A 206 -10.97 -6.39 3.76
N PHE A 207 -11.64 -7.53 3.88
CA PHE A 207 -10.94 -8.81 3.83
C PHE A 207 -10.33 -9.00 2.44
N GLY A 208 -9.06 -9.39 2.38
CA GLY A 208 -8.43 -9.54 1.08
C GLY A 208 -7.08 -10.22 1.10
N TYR A 209 -6.57 -10.39 -0.12
CA TYR A 209 -5.30 -11.02 -0.42
C TYR A 209 -4.55 -10.22 -1.48
N GLU A 210 -3.24 -10.43 -1.54
CA GLU A 210 -2.36 -9.91 -2.59
C GLU A 210 -1.58 -11.05 -3.21
N LEU A 211 -1.55 -11.11 -4.53
CA LEU A 211 -0.74 -12.04 -5.30
C LEU A 211 0.46 -11.31 -5.90
N TYR A 212 1.61 -11.92 -5.79
CA TYR A 212 2.90 -11.39 -6.24
C TYR A 212 3.40 -12.22 -7.42
N LEU A 213 3.31 -11.65 -8.62
CA LEU A 213 3.65 -12.32 -9.88
C LEU A 213 5.05 -11.92 -10.35
N GLU A 214 5.98 -12.90 -10.37
CA GLU A 214 7.34 -12.73 -10.88
C GLU A 214 7.41 -12.96 -12.40
N ASP A 215 6.65 -13.91 -12.94
CA ASP A 215 6.58 -14.19 -14.38
C ASP A 215 5.53 -13.29 -15.05
N HIS A 216 5.97 -12.16 -15.57
CA HIS A 216 5.10 -11.16 -16.19
C HIS A 216 4.36 -11.65 -17.43
N GLU A 217 4.83 -12.72 -18.11
CA GLU A 217 4.12 -13.29 -19.28
C GLU A 217 2.78 -13.91 -18.88
N GLN A 218 2.60 -14.28 -17.62
CA GLN A 218 1.36 -14.84 -17.09
C GLN A 218 0.36 -13.78 -16.61
N GLY A 219 0.68 -12.49 -16.69
CA GLY A 219 -0.16 -11.43 -16.16
C GLY A 219 -1.58 -11.43 -16.72
N ASP A 220 -1.70 -11.51 -18.03
CA ASP A 220 -3.00 -11.56 -18.71
C ASP A 220 -3.81 -12.79 -18.29
N ALA A 221 -3.17 -13.97 -18.27
CA ALA A 221 -3.82 -15.21 -17.91
C ALA A 221 -4.29 -15.24 -16.44
N LEU A 222 -3.47 -14.70 -15.52
CA LEU A 222 -3.83 -14.62 -14.11
C LEU A 222 -5.00 -13.64 -13.89
N PHE A 223 -4.97 -12.48 -14.55
CA PHE A 223 -6.04 -11.49 -14.43
C PHE A 223 -7.37 -12.06 -14.93
N ASP A 224 -7.37 -12.68 -16.12
CA ASP A 224 -8.54 -13.31 -16.72
C ASP A 224 -9.07 -14.45 -15.84
N ALA A 225 -8.19 -15.31 -15.32
CA ALA A 225 -8.57 -16.41 -14.44
C ALA A 225 -9.23 -15.93 -13.13
N LEU A 226 -8.71 -14.85 -12.52
CA LEU A 226 -9.30 -14.24 -11.32
C LEU A 226 -10.72 -13.73 -11.58
N LEU A 227 -10.94 -13.07 -12.71
CA LEU A 227 -12.25 -12.57 -13.08
C LEU A 227 -13.22 -13.72 -13.41
N ASP A 228 -12.77 -14.72 -14.17
CA ASP A 228 -13.60 -15.85 -14.58
C ASP A 228 -14.02 -16.71 -13.37
N THR A 229 -13.08 -17.09 -12.52
CA THR A 229 -13.34 -17.84 -11.29
C THR A 229 -14.19 -17.03 -10.31
N GLY A 230 -13.98 -15.71 -10.28
CA GLY A 230 -14.70 -14.82 -9.38
C GLY A 230 -16.11 -14.42 -9.79
N LYS A 231 -16.58 -14.80 -11.00
CA LYS A 231 -17.94 -14.47 -11.49
C LYS A 231 -19.06 -14.81 -10.50
N PRO A 232 -19.10 -15.99 -9.86
CA PRO A 232 -20.14 -16.33 -8.89
C PRO A 232 -20.15 -15.42 -7.65
N TYR A 233 -19.04 -14.78 -7.37
CA TYR A 233 -18.84 -13.93 -6.20
C TYR A 233 -18.97 -12.43 -6.52
N GLY A 234 -19.33 -12.10 -7.76
CA GLY A 234 -19.44 -10.72 -8.24
C GLY A 234 -18.08 -10.04 -8.39
N ALA A 235 -17.02 -10.81 -8.73
CA ALA A 235 -15.72 -10.24 -9.00
C ALA A 235 -15.76 -9.29 -10.20
N ALA A 236 -15.19 -8.12 -10.03
CA ALA A 236 -15.05 -7.13 -11.09
C ALA A 236 -13.66 -6.47 -11.03
N PRO A 237 -13.13 -6.04 -12.19
CA PRO A 237 -11.92 -5.24 -12.19
C PRO A 237 -12.21 -3.88 -11.56
N GLY A 238 -11.25 -3.34 -10.85
CA GLY A 238 -11.35 -2.04 -10.21
C GLY A 238 -9.97 -1.42 -9.98
N ALA A 239 -9.99 -0.20 -9.51
CA ALA A 239 -8.81 0.51 -9.06
C ALA A 239 -8.88 0.75 -7.54
N VAL A 240 -7.72 1.05 -6.96
CA VAL A 240 -7.62 1.40 -5.54
C VAL A 240 -8.61 2.51 -5.19
N ASN A 241 -9.54 2.20 -4.28
CA ASN A 241 -10.64 3.10 -3.96
C ASN A 241 -10.26 4.07 -2.83
N GLN A 242 -10.08 5.34 -3.18
CA GLN A 242 -9.67 6.38 -2.24
C GLN A 242 -10.70 6.59 -1.11
N THR A 243 -12.00 6.52 -1.43
CA THR A 243 -13.05 6.64 -0.41
C THR A 243 -12.91 5.55 0.64
N ARG A 244 -12.74 4.30 0.18
CA ARG A 244 -12.70 3.15 1.08
C ARG A 244 -11.47 3.16 1.99
N ARG A 245 -10.29 3.54 1.46
CA ARG A 245 -9.08 3.63 2.30
C ARG A 245 -9.18 4.75 3.35
N ILE A 246 -9.79 5.91 2.99
CA ILE A 246 -9.98 7.05 3.92
C ILE A 246 -10.94 6.65 5.05
N GLU A 247 -12.06 6.01 4.74
CA GLU A 247 -12.99 5.47 5.74
C GLU A 247 -12.33 4.47 6.69
N SER A 248 -11.40 3.69 6.17
CA SER A 248 -10.66 2.69 6.97
C SER A 248 -9.48 3.27 7.74
N GLY A 249 -9.23 4.58 7.62
CA GLY A 249 -8.09 5.23 8.28
C GLY A 249 -6.73 4.81 7.72
N ILE A 250 -6.67 4.29 6.49
CA ILE A 250 -5.43 3.87 5.83
C ILE A 250 -4.78 5.10 5.21
N LEU A 251 -3.53 5.35 5.58
CA LEU A 251 -2.76 6.50 5.11
C LEU A 251 -2.13 6.23 3.74
N SER A 252 -1.86 7.29 3.01
CA SER A 252 -1.15 7.26 1.73
C SER A 252 0.12 8.08 1.85
N TRP A 253 1.28 7.43 1.71
CA TRP A 253 2.56 8.11 1.65
C TRP A 253 2.62 9.04 0.43
N GLY A 254 3.23 10.21 0.59
CA GLY A 254 3.24 11.26 -0.42
C GLY A 254 1.98 12.13 -0.44
N VAL A 255 0.91 11.73 0.27
CA VAL A 255 -0.34 12.49 0.39
C VAL A 255 -0.62 12.88 1.84
N ASP A 256 -0.75 11.89 2.73
CA ASP A 256 -1.11 12.10 4.15
C ASP A 256 0.13 12.20 5.04
N MET A 257 1.24 11.65 4.59
CA MET A 257 2.53 11.64 5.27
C MET A 257 3.68 11.58 4.28
N GLY A 258 4.86 11.96 4.70
CA GLY A 258 6.09 11.95 3.92
C GLY A 258 7.30 12.21 4.79
N ILE A 259 8.39 12.66 4.17
CA ILE A 259 9.66 12.88 4.86
C ILE A 259 9.61 14.07 5.84
N ASP A 260 8.64 14.97 5.68
CA ASP A 260 8.45 16.14 6.54
C ASP A 260 7.64 15.81 7.82
N GLU A 261 7.00 14.63 7.87
CA GLU A 261 6.25 14.15 9.03
C GLU A 261 6.98 13.01 9.73
N ASN A 262 6.86 12.95 11.05
CA ASN A 262 7.34 11.84 11.85
C ASN A 262 6.19 10.89 12.27
N PRO A 263 6.49 9.66 12.68
CA PRO A 263 5.48 8.66 13.04
C PRO A 263 4.45 9.10 14.09
N TYR A 264 4.85 9.97 15.03
CA TYR A 264 3.95 10.42 16.10
C TYR A 264 2.93 11.43 15.59
N GLN A 265 3.29 12.27 14.63
CA GLN A 265 2.38 13.25 14.01
C GLN A 265 1.26 12.59 13.22
N VAL A 266 1.52 11.43 12.64
CA VAL A 266 0.56 10.71 11.78
C VAL A 266 -0.12 9.52 12.49
N GLY A 267 0.01 9.43 13.82
CA GLY A 267 -0.64 8.38 14.61
C GLY A 267 -0.01 6.98 14.47
N LEU A 268 1.17 6.88 13.86
CA LEU A 268 1.90 5.62 13.67
C LEU A 268 3.01 5.38 14.71
N GLY A 269 3.04 6.15 15.79
CA GLY A 269 4.03 6.03 16.87
C GLY A 269 4.11 4.61 17.47
N ARG A 270 3.02 3.82 17.42
CA ARG A 270 2.99 2.41 17.83
C ARG A 270 3.92 1.50 17.02
N LEU A 271 4.38 1.95 15.85
CA LEU A 271 5.32 1.23 14.99
C LEU A 271 6.78 1.60 15.27
N VAL A 272 7.03 2.52 16.22
CA VAL A 272 8.36 2.92 16.66
C VAL A 272 8.68 2.17 17.95
N GLU A 273 9.43 1.07 17.85
CA GLU A 273 9.75 0.21 18.98
C GLU A 273 11.08 0.63 19.61
N LEU A 274 11.02 1.48 20.65
CA LEU A 274 12.19 2.01 21.37
C LEU A 274 12.56 1.21 22.62
N GLU A 275 11.71 0.28 23.04
CA GLU A 275 11.87 -0.48 24.29
C GLU A 275 12.91 -1.63 24.20
N ASN A 276 13.63 -1.71 23.08
CA ASN A 276 14.68 -2.68 22.81
C ASN A 276 15.98 -1.99 22.40
N ASP A 277 17.08 -2.75 22.32
CA ASP A 277 18.39 -2.24 21.92
C ASP A 277 18.64 -2.24 20.41
N ASN A 278 17.61 -2.42 19.60
CA ASN A 278 17.74 -2.42 18.14
C ASN A 278 18.13 -1.04 17.62
N HIS A 279 19.23 -0.98 16.90
CA HIS A 279 19.66 0.22 16.23
C HIS A 279 18.96 0.34 14.87
N PHE A 280 18.35 1.49 14.60
CA PHE A 280 17.79 1.85 13.31
C PHE A 280 18.01 3.34 13.01
N ILE A 281 17.92 3.68 11.73
CA ILE A 281 18.08 5.07 11.28
C ILE A 281 16.93 5.92 11.84
N GLY A 282 17.27 7.05 12.44
CA GLY A 282 16.30 7.96 13.07
C GLY A 282 15.99 7.66 14.54
N ARG A 283 16.46 6.55 15.13
CA ARG A 283 16.17 6.19 16.52
C ARG A 283 16.42 7.34 17.51
N ALA A 284 17.60 7.95 17.47
CA ALA A 284 17.96 9.01 18.40
C ALA A 284 17.09 10.29 18.26
N ALA A 285 16.61 10.57 17.05
CA ALA A 285 15.66 11.65 16.81
C ALA A 285 14.27 11.29 17.35
N LEU A 286 13.78 10.09 17.07
CA LEU A 286 12.46 9.62 17.49
C LEU A 286 12.36 9.46 19.02
N GLU A 287 13.43 9.08 19.72
CA GLU A 287 13.52 9.10 21.19
C GLU A 287 13.27 10.51 21.74
N LYS A 288 13.90 11.53 21.14
CA LYS A 288 13.70 12.91 21.57
C LYS A 288 12.30 13.44 21.23
N ILE A 289 11.78 13.10 20.03
CA ILE A 289 10.48 13.56 19.56
C ILE A 289 9.36 12.94 20.42
N LYS A 290 9.50 11.69 20.84
CA LYS A 290 8.51 10.98 21.68
C LYS A 290 8.17 11.76 22.96
N ASP A 291 9.16 12.42 23.54
CA ASP A 291 9.01 13.16 24.81
C ASP A 291 8.57 14.63 24.60
N GLN A 292 8.46 15.09 23.34
CA GLN A 292 8.05 16.45 23.02
C GLN A 292 6.55 16.57 22.84
N GLN A 293 6.03 17.78 23.06
CA GLN A 293 4.64 18.08 22.70
C GLN A 293 4.48 18.11 21.18
N ILE A 294 3.57 17.27 20.67
CA ILE A 294 3.25 17.24 19.24
C ILE A 294 2.37 18.45 18.93
N GLU A 295 2.88 19.37 18.12
CA GLU A 295 2.16 20.60 17.74
C GLU A 295 1.11 20.37 16.64
N LYS A 296 1.35 19.40 15.76
CA LYS A 296 0.46 19.04 14.64
C LYS A 296 0.26 17.55 14.61
N THR A 297 -0.98 17.13 14.42
CA THR A 297 -1.32 15.71 14.30
C THR A 297 -2.31 15.49 13.16
N LEU A 298 -2.19 14.38 12.49
CA LEU A 298 -3.16 13.94 11.49
C LEU A 298 -4.45 13.50 12.19
N VAL A 299 -5.58 13.99 11.70
CA VAL A 299 -6.91 13.65 12.25
C VAL A 299 -7.90 13.41 11.12
N GLY A 300 -8.89 12.52 11.35
CA GLY A 300 -10.04 12.37 10.49
C GLY A 300 -11.06 13.48 10.77
N LEU A 301 -11.62 14.07 9.71
CA LEU A 301 -12.65 15.08 9.78
C LEU A 301 -13.89 14.62 9.01
N LEU A 302 -15.06 14.82 9.61
CA LEU A 302 -16.33 14.82 8.88
C LEU A 302 -16.65 16.25 8.47
N VAL A 303 -16.95 16.44 7.18
CA VAL A 303 -17.21 17.76 6.62
C VAL A 303 -18.65 17.81 6.13
N ASP A 304 -19.44 18.71 6.71
CA ASP A 304 -20.80 18.97 6.28
C ASP A 304 -20.82 19.89 5.05
N GLY A 305 -21.85 19.78 4.22
CA GLY A 305 -22.09 20.67 3.10
C GLY A 305 -22.34 19.95 1.78
N SER A 306 -22.22 20.70 0.69
CA SER A 306 -22.36 20.15 -0.66
C SER A 306 -21.19 19.24 -1.02
N PRO A 307 -21.38 18.29 -1.97
CA PRO A 307 -20.32 17.45 -2.49
C PRO A 307 -19.10 18.27 -2.92
N LEU A 308 -17.93 17.82 -2.51
CA LEU A 308 -16.65 18.38 -2.92
C LEU A 308 -15.97 17.44 -3.91
N GLU A 309 -15.35 18.01 -4.94
CA GLU A 309 -14.47 17.24 -5.83
C GLU A 309 -13.19 16.84 -5.05
N ALA A 310 -12.57 15.71 -5.44
CA ALA A 310 -11.30 15.29 -4.87
C ALA A 310 -10.25 16.39 -5.05
N ASN A 311 -9.45 16.62 -4.01
CA ASN A 311 -8.43 17.64 -4.04
C ASN A 311 -7.19 17.17 -4.82
N GLU A 312 -6.73 18.00 -5.78
CA GLU A 312 -5.48 17.76 -6.54
C GLU A 312 -4.23 18.19 -5.77
N SER A 313 -4.40 18.92 -4.68
CA SER A 313 -3.34 19.40 -3.79
C SER A 313 -3.91 19.64 -2.39
N PRO A 314 -3.08 19.64 -1.33
CA PRO A 314 -3.56 19.93 0.02
C PRO A 314 -4.25 21.31 0.09
N TRP A 315 -5.39 21.37 0.78
CA TRP A 315 -6.12 22.62 1.02
C TRP A 315 -5.87 23.15 2.41
N ASN A 316 -5.68 24.46 2.55
CA ASN A 316 -5.53 25.09 3.84
C ASN A 316 -6.85 25.09 4.62
N LEU A 317 -6.80 24.71 5.91
CA LEU A 317 -7.92 24.76 6.85
C LEU A 317 -7.80 26.01 7.70
N TYR A 318 -8.92 26.70 7.86
CA TYR A 318 -8.97 27.95 8.63
C TYR A 318 -9.99 27.83 9.77
N SER A 319 -9.64 28.36 10.95
CA SER A 319 -10.53 28.58 12.07
C SER A 319 -10.38 30.03 12.52
N ASN A 320 -11.49 30.77 12.59
CA ASN A 320 -11.48 32.18 12.96
C ASN A 320 -10.45 33.05 12.16
N GLY A 321 -10.33 32.77 10.87
CA GLY A 321 -9.39 33.47 9.96
C GLY A 321 -7.92 33.08 10.10
N LYS A 322 -7.56 32.19 11.02
CA LYS A 322 -6.21 31.66 11.18
C LYS A 322 -6.08 30.30 10.47
N ASN A 323 -4.97 30.09 9.76
CA ASN A 323 -4.64 28.77 9.22
C ASN A 323 -4.32 27.82 10.38
N VAL A 324 -5.06 26.73 10.50
CA VAL A 324 -4.92 25.73 11.57
C VAL A 324 -4.42 24.38 11.07
N GLY A 325 -4.29 24.19 9.75
CA GLY A 325 -3.80 22.95 9.20
C GLY A 325 -4.03 22.83 7.70
N LYS A 326 -3.86 21.60 7.20
CA LYS A 326 -4.06 21.23 5.80
C LYS A 326 -4.96 20.01 5.69
N LEU A 327 -5.87 20.02 4.72
CA LEU A 327 -6.62 18.85 4.29
C LEU A 327 -5.77 18.12 3.24
N THR A 328 -5.31 16.91 3.55
CA THR A 328 -4.44 16.12 2.68
C THR A 328 -5.23 15.25 1.74
N SER A 329 -6.20 14.53 2.26
CA SER A 329 -7.07 13.62 1.50
C SER A 329 -8.53 13.96 1.74
N LEU A 330 -9.30 13.97 0.67
CA LEU A 330 -10.75 14.20 0.70
C LEU A 330 -11.46 13.16 -0.15
N SER A 331 -12.58 12.67 0.35
CA SER A 331 -13.50 11.85 -0.41
C SER A 331 -14.94 12.22 -0.09
N TYR A 332 -15.79 12.14 -1.10
CA TYR A 332 -17.22 12.28 -0.96
C TYR A 332 -17.92 11.09 -1.61
N LEU A 333 -18.81 10.46 -0.85
CA LEU A 333 -19.69 9.42 -1.37
C LEU A 333 -21.14 9.80 -1.08
N SER A 334 -21.93 10.01 -2.11
CA SER A 334 -23.30 10.53 -2.02
C SER A 334 -24.27 9.65 -1.22
N LEU A 335 -23.88 8.39 -0.91
CA LEU A 335 -24.73 7.41 -0.25
C LEU A 335 -24.32 7.11 1.20
N ILE A 336 -23.27 7.73 1.74
CA ILE A 336 -22.83 7.54 3.14
C ILE A 336 -23.85 8.07 4.14
N HIS A 337 -24.74 8.96 3.74
CA HIS A 337 -25.79 9.50 4.62
C HIS A 337 -26.98 8.55 4.84
N ILE A 338 -26.94 7.34 4.30
CA ILE A 338 -27.99 6.35 4.50
C ILE A 338 -27.39 5.14 5.21
N SER A 339 -27.44 5.18 6.54
CA SER A 339 -27.33 4.07 7.46
C SER A 339 -25.98 3.69 8.07
N GLU A 340 -26.04 3.60 9.35
CA GLU A 340 -25.31 2.88 10.38
C GLU A 340 -23.93 3.43 10.78
N PRO A 341 -23.74 3.66 12.09
CA PRO A 341 -22.43 3.99 12.64
C PRO A 341 -21.52 2.80 12.45
N THR A 342 -20.49 2.96 11.63
CA THR A 342 -19.40 2.00 11.55
C THR A 342 -18.80 1.82 12.94
N ARG A 343 -18.88 0.61 13.47
CA ARG A 343 -18.17 0.20 14.66
C ARG A 343 -16.67 0.40 14.42
N HIS A 344 -16.10 1.38 15.11
CA HIS A 344 -14.69 1.45 15.38
C HIS A 344 -14.36 0.41 16.45
N ASP A 345 -14.18 -0.83 16.08
CA ASP A 345 -13.56 -1.81 16.95
C ASP A 345 -12.73 -2.77 16.09
N GLN A 346 -11.46 -2.82 16.42
CA GLN A 346 -10.41 -3.74 16.00
C GLN A 346 -9.50 -3.28 14.85
N ILE A 347 -8.50 -2.52 15.22
CA ILE A 347 -7.14 -2.71 14.74
C ILE A 347 -6.24 -3.08 15.93
#